data_00e2e9049a6361cdce2c63902081c3da
#
_entry.id   00e2e9049a6361cdce2c63902081c3da
#
_cell.length_a   1.000
_cell.length_b   1.000
_cell.length_c   1.000
_cell.angle_alpha   90.00
_cell.angle_beta   90.00
_cell.angle_gamma   90.00
#
_symmetry.space_group_name_H-M   'P 1'
#
loop_
_entity.id
_entity.type
_entity.pdbx_description
1 polymer ?
#
loop_
_entity_poly.entity_id
_entity_poly.type
_entity_poly.pdbx_seq_one_letter_code
_entity_poly.pdbx_strand_id
1 'polypeptide(L)'
;PFPSFALRGTHPYRSILVSANTAALSPLLASAMDLARIFGSEVHVLFVSRVEAFMPPEEKELLENLKVLVERARKTSGLEVHLIRKEGNPVRETLRLLKGKFNLLALGYTPGRRTAFFRPYVPQLLAQASPVSTLLVPEVNLER
;
A
#
# COMPACT_ATOMS: atom_id res chain seq x y z
N PRO A 1 17.12 -3.90 -9.19
CA PRO A 1 17.99 -3.12 -8.32
C PRO A 1 17.45 -1.76 -8.05
N PHE A 2 18.06 -1.11 -7.12
CA PHE A 2 17.65 0.19 -6.71
C PHE A 2 18.36 1.34 -7.36
N PRO A 3 19.29 1.12 -8.18
CA PRO A 3 20.36 2.07 -8.41
C PRO A 3 19.95 3.45 -8.86
N SER A 4 18.99 3.52 -9.76
CA SER A 4 18.75 4.82 -10.38
C SER A 4 18.20 5.85 -9.39
N PHE A 5 17.29 5.47 -8.53
CA PHE A 5 16.73 6.45 -7.62
C PHE A 5 17.63 6.66 -6.40
N ALA A 6 18.39 5.67 -6.00
CA ALA A 6 19.28 5.81 -4.86
C ALA A 6 20.34 6.87 -5.12
N LEU A 7 20.66 7.13 -6.36
CA LEU A 7 21.67 8.11 -6.72
C LEU A 7 21.16 9.53 -6.75
N ARG A 8 19.86 9.73 -6.62
CA ARG A 8 19.30 11.04 -6.82
C ARG A 8 19.27 11.93 -5.61
N GLY A 9 19.44 11.39 -4.45
CA GLY A 9 19.35 12.23 -3.28
C GLY A 9 19.61 11.48 -2.02
N THR A 10 19.56 12.21 -0.94
CA THR A 10 19.92 11.64 0.34
C THR A 10 18.85 10.77 0.94
N HIS A 11 17.59 11.00 0.63
CA HIS A 11 16.49 10.21 1.18
C HIS A 11 15.37 10.08 0.18
N PRO A 12 15.60 9.33 -0.91
CA PRO A 12 14.62 9.28 -1.99
C PRO A 12 13.28 8.70 -1.56
N TYR A 13 13.26 7.79 -0.61
CA TYR A 13 12.02 7.16 -0.19
C TYR A 13 11.83 7.30 1.30
N ARG A 14 11.68 8.55 1.72
CA ARG A 14 11.51 8.84 3.14
C ARG A 14 10.18 8.33 3.68
N SER A 15 9.13 8.40 2.89
CA SER A 15 7.78 8.01 3.34
C SER A 15 7.13 7.14 2.28
N ILE A 16 6.74 5.94 2.68
CA ILE A 16 6.14 4.95 1.80
C ILE A 16 4.66 4.83 2.14
N LEU A 17 3.81 4.92 1.12
CA LEU A 17 2.38 4.70 1.29
C LEU A 17 2.03 3.32 0.75
N VAL A 18 1.49 2.46 1.60
CA VAL A 18 1.09 1.11 1.23
C VAL A 18 -0.43 1.10 1.08
N SER A 19 -0.91 0.73 -0.09
CA SER A 19 -2.34 0.67 -0.33
C SER A 19 -2.90 -0.67 0.11
N ALA A 20 -3.66 -0.67 1.20
CA ALA A 20 -4.23 -1.90 1.75
C ALA A 20 -5.48 -2.35 1.02
N ASN A 21 -5.95 -1.56 0.06
CA ASN A 21 -7.11 -1.94 -0.74
C ASN A 21 -6.75 -2.77 -1.95
N THR A 22 -5.48 -3.05 -2.12
CA THR A 22 -5.03 -3.90 -3.21
C THR A 22 -4.78 -5.32 -2.69
N ALA A 23 -4.42 -6.22 -3.57
CA ALA A 23 -4.34 -7.64 -3.22
C ALA A 23 -3.13 -7.93 -2.32
N ALA A 24 -3.20 -9.05 -1.62
CA ALA A 24 -2.07 -9.68 -0.94
C ALA A 24 -1.36 -8.76 0.04
N LEU A 25 -2.10 -8.33 1.06
CA LEU A 25 -1.57 -7.36 2.01
C LEU A 25 -0.30 -7.83 2.72
N SER A 26 -0.23 -9.10 3.16
CA SER A 26 0.93 -9.55 3.93
C SER A 26 2.23 -9.52 3.13
N PRO A 27 2.29 -10.07 1.91
CA PRO A 27 3.51 -9.91 1.11
C PRO A 27 3.79 -8.46 0.73
N LEU A 28 2.74 -7.69 0.50
CA LEU A 28 2.91 -6.28 0.17
C LEU A 28 3.57 -5.53 1.32
N LEU A 29 3.05 -5.73 2.53
CA LEU A 29 3.60 -5.05 3.69
C LEU A 29 5.02 -5.51 3.95
N ALA A 30 5.29 -6.81 3.80
CA ALA A 30 6.65 -7.33 4.02
C ALA A 30 7.64 -6.70 3.05
N SER A 31 7.27 -6.56 1.78
CA SER A 31 8.15 -5.94 0.78
C SER A 31 8.38 -4.48 1.09
N ALA A 32 7.33 -3.77 1.48
CA ALA A 32 7.47 -2.36 1.84
C ALA A 32 8.36 -2.20 3.06
N MET A 33 8.24 -3.09 4.04
CA MET A 33 9.07 -3.02 5.24
C MET A 33 10.54 -3.31 4.92
N ASP A 34 10.81 -4.26 4.02
CA ASP A 34 12.18 -4.51 3.60
C ASP A 34 12.81 -3.28 2.97
N LEU A 35 12.06 -2.62 2.10
CA LEU A 35 12.55 -1.41 1.47
C LEU A 35 12.73 -0.29 2.49
N ALA A 36 11.80 -0.20 3.43
CA ALA A 36 11.89 0.82 4.48
C ALA A 36 13.12 0.66 5.34
N ARG A 37 13.52 -0.58 5.61
CA ARG A 37 14.74 -0.82 6.39
C ARG A 37 15.96 -0.31 5.65
N ILE A 38 15.98 -0.48 4.33
CA ILE A 38 17.13 -0.05 3.53
C ILE A 38 17.27 1.46 3.56
N PHE A 39 16.15 2.18 3.46
CA PHE A 39 16.17 3.65 3.33
C PHE A 39 15.84 4.38 4.62
N GLY A 40 15.53 3.66 5.70
CA GLY A 40 15.11 4.33 6.93
C GLY A 40 13.79 5.05 6.78
N SER A 41 12.87 4.49 6.02
CA SER A 41 11.62 5.14 5.68
C SER A 41 10.56 4.96 6.75
N GLU A 42 9.62 5.91 6.80
CA GLU A 42 8.36 5.71 7.49
C GLU A 42 7.43 4.93 6.56
N VAL A 43 6.58 4.10 7.14
CA VAL A 43 5.60 3.33 6.37
C VAL A 43 4.21 3.70 6.84
N HIS A 44 3.35 4.06 5.92
CA HIS A 44 1.97 4.37 6.22
C HIS A 44 1.08 3.45 5.41
N VAL A 45 0.23 2.71 6.10
CA VAL A 45 -0.68 1.75 5.47
C VAL A 45 -2.04 2.44 5.37
N LEU A 46 -2.53 2.57 4.15
CA LEU A 46 -3.80 3.26 3.90
C LEU A 46 -4.89 2.25 3.62
N PHE A 47 -5.96 2.35 4.37
CA PHE A 47 -7.17 1.58 4.15
C PHE A 47 -8.31 2.54 3.86
N VAL A 48 -8.88 2.45 2.67
CA VAL A 48 -10.01 3.28 2.27
C VAL A 48 -11.25 2.41 2.28
N SER A 49 -12.23 2.80 3.04
CA SER A 49 -13.45 2.03 3.21
C SER A 49 -14.67 2.84 2.81
N ARG A 50 -15.78 2.17 2.75
CA ARG A 50 -17.07 2.84 2.63
C ARG A 50 -17.39 3.55 3.93
N VAL A 51 -18.39 4.42 3.89
CA VAL A 51 -18.90 5.02 5.09
C VAL A 51 -19.24 3.92 6.10
N GLU A 52 -18.89 4.13 7.33
CA GLU A 52 -18.95 3.07 8.34
C GLU A 52 -20.33 2.44 8.45
N ALA A 53 -21.39 3.23 8.30
CA ALA A 53 -22.76 2.72 8.40
C ALA A 53 -23.05 1.65 7.33
N PHE A 54 -22.31 1.65 6.24
CA PHE A 54 -22.53 0.71 5.13
C PHE A 54 -21.37 -0.25 4.95
N MET A 55 -20.48 -0.33 5.93
CA MET A 55 -19.32 -1.20 5.81
C MET A 55 -19.73 -2.66 6.02
N PRO A 56 -19.48 -3.53 5.04
CA PRO A 56 -19.80 -4.95 5.21
C PRO A 56 -18.98 -5.60 6.32
N PRO A 57 -19.48 -6.69 6.90
CA PRO A 57 -18.70 -7.38 7.94
C PRO A 57 -17.32 -7.81 7.49
N GLU A 58 -17.16 -8.18 6.22
CA GLU A 58 -15.86 -8.57 5.68
C GLU A 58 -14.85 -7.44 5.74
N GLU A 59 -15.30 -6.21 5.47
CA GLU A 59 -14.41 -5.06 5.54
C GLU A 59 -14.04 -4.74 6.97
N LYS A 60 -14.98 -4.91 7.89
CA LYS A 60 -14.69 -4.68 9.30
C LYS A 60 -13.65 -5.66 9.81
N GLU A 61 -13.79 -6.92 9.42
CA GLU A 61 -12.82 -7.94 9.80
C GLU A 61 -11.46 -7.66 9.19
N LEU A 62 -11.44 -7.25 7.93
CA LEU A 62 -10.19 -6.90 7.27
C LEU A 62 -9.50 -5.75 7.99
N LEU A 63 -10.26 -4.74 8.42
CA LEU A 63 -9.70 -3.61 9.13
C LEU A 63 -9.08 -4.05 10.46
N GLU A 64 -9.76 -4.94 11.20
CA GLU A 64 -9.21 -5.43 12.46
C GLU A 64 -7.95 -6.24 12.25
N ASN A 65 -7.92 -7.07 11.22
CA ASN A 65 -6.71 -7.83 10.89
C ASN A 65 -5.57 -6.89 10.49
N LEU A 66 -5.90 -5.83 9.79
CA LEU A 66 -4.91 -4.85 9.36
C LEU A 66 -4.29 -4.13 10.55
N LYS A 67 -5.10 -3.80 11.54
CA LYS A 67 -4.57 -3.17 12.75
C LYS A 67 -3.55 -4.07 13.44
N VAL A 68 -3.83 -5.37 13.50
CA VAL A 68 -2.92 -6.33 14.10
C VAL A 68 -1.62 -6.42 13.30
N LEU A 69 -1.72 -6.47 11.98
CA LEU A 69 -0.54 -6.56 11.13
C LEU A 69 0.35 -5.32 11.25
N VAL A 70 -0.26 -4.15 11.28
CA VAL A 70 0.49 -2.89 11.41
C VAL A 70 1.22 -2.84 12.75
N GLU A 71 0.52 -3.22 13.81
CA GLU A 71 1.12 -3.20 15.15
C GLU A 71 2.28 -4.18 15.24
N ARG A 72 2.11 -5.37 14.66
CA ARG A 72 3.18 -6.36 14.65
C ARG A 72 4.39 -5.86 13.85
N ALA A 73 4.14 -5.24 12.70
CA ALA A 73 5.22 -4.72 11.88
C ALA A 73 5.99 -3.63 12.62
N ARG A 74 5.29 -2.77 13.34
CA ARG A 74 5.94 -1.73 14.12
C ARG A 74 6.83 -2.32 15.20
N LYS A 75 6.31 -3.31 15.92
CA LYS A 75 7.05 -3.90 17.03
C LYS A 75 8.27 -4.69 16.58
N THR A 76 8.13 -5.43 15.47
CA THR A 76 9.23 -6.28 15.02
C THR A 76 10.33 -5.52 14.29
N SER A 77 9.98 -4.41 13.65
CA SER A 77 10.93 -3.67 12.82
C SER A 77 11.60 -2.51 13.56
N GLY A 78 10.92 -1.95 14.54
CA GLY A 78 11.38 -0.72 15.17
C GLY A 78 11.21 0.51 14.29
N LEU A 79 10.59 0.37 13.13
CA LEU A 79 10.35 1.49 12.24
C LEU A 79 9.02 2.17 12.55
N GLU A 80 8.87 3.40 12.03
CA GLU A 80 7.60 4.09 12.12
C GLU A 80 6.62 3.47 11.14
N VAL A 81 5.60 2.82 11.65
CA VAL A 81 4.55 2.20 10.83
C VAL A 81 3.21 2.69 11.36
N HIS A 82 2.43 3.29 10.50
CA HIS A 82 1.17 3.90 10.87
C HIS A 82 0.04 3.41 9.98
N LEU A 83 -1.17 3.39 10.54
CA LEU A 83 -2.36 3.05 9.78
C LEU A 83 -3.16 4.33 9.54
N ILE A 84 -3.47 4.60 8.29
CA ILE A 84 -4.34 5.71 7.91
C ILE A 84 -5.65 5.13 7.40
N ARG A 85 -6.74 5.60 7.96
CA ARG A 85 -8.06 5.17 7.53
C ARG A 85 -8.80 6.34 6.90
N LYS A 86 -9.32 6.13 5.70
CA LYS A 86 -10.12 7.12 5.00
C LYS A 86 -11.41 6.49 4.51
N GLU A 87 -12.41 7.33 4.28
CA GLU A 87 -13.67 6.89 3.68
C GLU A 87 -13.78 7.49 2.31
N GLY A 88 -14.28 6.70 1.35
CA GLY A 88 -14.51 7.20 0.01
C GLY A 88 -14.01 6.26 -1.06
N ASN A 89 -13.55 6.84 -2.15
CA ASN A 89 -13.07 6.10 -3.29
C ASN A 89 -11.58 5.76 -3.13
N PRO A 90 -11.21 4.48 -3.20
CA PRO A 90 -9.81 4.10 -2.94
C PRO A 90 -8.81 4.79 -3.86
N VAL A 91 -9.12 4.92 -5.14
CA VAL A 91 -8.19 5.56 -6.07
C VAL A 91 -8.04 7.03 -5.74
N ARG A 92 -9.17 7.71 -5.56
CA ARG A 92 -9.15 9.14 -5.29
C ARG A 92 -8.43 9.47 -3.99
N GLU A 93 -8.74 8.75 -2.93
CA GLU A 93 -8.15 9.05 -1.63
C GLU A 93 -6.65 8.73 -1.62
N THR A 94 -6.25 7.65 -2.28
CA THR A 94 -4.84 7.33 -2.38
C THR A 94 -4.08 8.42 -3.13
N LEU A 95 -4.59 8.83 -4.28
CA LEU A 95 -3.92 9.87 -5.07
C LEU A 95 -3.90 11.20 -4.36
N ARG A 96 -4.95 11.50 -3.58
CA ARG A 96 -4.97 12.73 -2.80
C ARG A 96 -3.85 12.76 -1.78
N LEU A 97 -3.62 11.64 -1.08
CA LEU A 97 -2.53 11.57 -0.11
C LEU A 97 -1.16 11.65 -0.77
N LEU A 98 -1.02 11.09 -1.97
CA LEU A 98 0.27 11.10 -2.65
C LEU A 98 0.73 12.49 -3.06
N LYS A 99 -0.15 13.46 -3.03
CA LYS A 99 0.25 14.85 -3.29
C LYS A 99 0.98 15.47 -2.12
N GLY A 100 0.99 14.80 -0.98
CA GLY A 100 1.65 15.31 0.22
C GLY A 100 3.08 14.83 0.33
N LYS A 101 3.40 14.21 1.46
CA LYS A 101 4.78 13.91 1.82
C LYS A 101 5.31 12.57 1.32
N PHE A 102 4.50 11.78 0.64
CA PHE A 102 4.90 10.44 0.28
C PHE A 102 5.77 10.41 -0.97
N ASN A 103 6.75 9.53 -0.97
CA ASN A 103 7.73 9.43 -2.06
C ASN A 103 7.59 8.13 -2.84
N LEU A 104 6.92 7.14 -2.28
CA LEU A 104 6.78 5.85 -2.90
C LEU A 104 5.41 5.29 -2.60
N LEU A 105 4.77 4.72 -3.60
CA LEU A 105 3.49 4.03 -3.45
C LEU A 105 3.72 2.54 -3.63
N ALA A 106 3.33 1.74 -2.66
CA ALA A 106 3.44 0.29 -2.73
C ALA A 106 2.08 -0.32 -2.96
N LEU A 107 1.95 -1.13 -4.00
CA LEU A 107 0.70 -1.73 -4.43
C LEU A 107 0.85 -3.22 -4.60
N GLY A 108 -0.16 -3.97 -4.18
CA GLY A 108 -0.24 -5.38 -4.51
C GLY A 108 -1.01 -5.57 -5.81
N TYR A 109 -0.66 -6.59 -6.57
CA TYR A 109 -1.43 -6.89 -7.77
C TYR A 109 -1.49 -8.41 -7.97
N THR A 110 -2.49 -8.85 -8.73
CA THR A 110 -2.67 -10.26 -9.04
C THR A 110 -2.22 -10.47 -10.47
N PRO A 111 -1.12 -11.21 -10.69
CA PRO A 111 -0.62 -11.43 -12.06
C PRO A 111 -1.69 -12.11 -12.91
N GLY A 112 -1.83 -11.65 -14.14
CA GLY A 112 -2.79 -12.20 -15.08
C GLY A 112 -4.21 -11.72 -14.90
N ARG A 113 -4.49 -10.98 -13.83
CA ARG A 113 -5.83 -10.45 -13.64
C ARG A 113 -6.12 -9.35 -14.63
N ARG A 114 -7.29 -9.39 -15.20
CA ARG A 114 -7.71 -8.40 -16.16
C ARG A 114 -8.72 -7.46 -15.54
N THR A 115 -8.79 -6.28 -16.08
CA THR A 115 -9.81 -5.33 -15.70
C THR A 115 -11.17 -5.89 -16.05
N ALA A 116 -12.07 -5.90 -15.08
CA ALA A 116 -13.43 -6.28 -15.35
C ALA A 116 -14.09 -5.25 -16.26
N PHE A 117 -15.11 -5.67 -16.97
CA PHE A 117 -15.72 -4.84 -18.00
C PHE A 117 -16.14 -3.47 -17.46
N PHE A 118 -16.76 -3.42 -16.28
CA PHE A 118 -17.22 -2.17 -15.68
C PHE A 118 -16.47 -1.81 -14.41
N ARG A 119 -15.37 -2.51 -14.10
CA ARG A 119 -14.64 -2.29 -12.86
C ARG A 119 -13.16 -2.25 -13.14
N PRO A 120 -12.63 -1.06 -13.32
CA PRO A 120 -11.19 -0.95 -13.53
C PRO A 120 -10.42 -1.58 -12.36
N TYR A 121 -9.32 -2.20 -12.69
CA TYR A 121 -8.46 -2.83 -11.70
C TYR A 121 -7.73 -1.74 -10.93
N VAL A 122 -7.97 -1.65 -9.63
CA VAL A 122 -7.47 -0.55 -8.81
C VAL A 122 -5.95 -0.41 -8.85
N PRO A 123 -5.16 -1.49 -8.70
CA PRO A 123 -3.70 -1.33 -8.77
C PRO A 123 -3.24 -0.74 -10.09
N GLN A 124 -3.86 -1.12 -11.20
CA GLN A 124 -3.50 -0.59 -12.51
C GLN A 124 -3.78 0.90 -12.59
N LEU A 125 -4.96 1.32 -12.12
CA LEU A 125 -5.30 2.74 -12.14
C LEU A 125 -4.35 3.56 -11.28
N LEU A 126 -4.01 3.06 -10.11
CA LEU A 126 -3.11 3.77 -9.22
C LEU A 126 -1.71 3.86 -9.79
N ALA A 127 -1.22 2.76 -10.38
CA ALA A 127 0.12 2.77 -10.96
C ALA A 127 0.22 3.77 -12.10
N GLN A 128 -0.83 3.87 -12.91
CA GLN A 128 -0.83 4.78 -14.04
C GLN A 128 -0.93 6.23 -13.64
N ALA A 129 -1.67 6.51 -12.57
CA ALA A 129 -1.95 7.89 -12.16
C ALA A 129 -1.03 8.40 -11.05
N SER A 130 -0.18 7.56 -10.50
CA SER A 130 0.64 7.96 -9.36
C SER A 130 1.66 9.02 -9.74
N PRO A 131 1.77 10.10 -8.97
CA PRO A 131 2.79 11.11 -9.20
C PRO A 131 4.16 10.73 -8.64
N VAL A 132 4.27 9.57 -7.97
CA VAL A 132 5.50 9.14 -7.34
C VAL A 132 5.85 7.74 -7.84
N SER A 133 7.07 7.30 -7.53
CA SER A 133 7.51 5.95 -7.88
C SER A 133 6.58 4.92 -7.26
N THR A 134 6.40 3.81 -7.96
CA THR A 134 5.48 2.76 -7.54
C THR A 134 6.21 1.44 -7.40
N LEU A 135 6.01 0.78 -6.28
CA LEU A 135 6.47 -0.58 -6.05
C LEU A 135 5.29 -1.52 -6.25
N LEU A 136 5.41 -2.41 -7.22
CA LEU A 136 4.35 -3.38 -7.49
C LEU A 136 4.77 -4.73 -6.93
N VAL A 137 3.96 -5.27 -6.03
CA VAL A 137 4.24 -6.54 -5.39
C VAL A 137 3.19 -7.55 -5.86
N PRO A 138 3.60 -8.61 -6.54
CA PRO A 138 2.62 -9.58 -7.01
C PRO A 138 2.08 -10.41 -5.86
N GLU A 139 0.80 -10.72 -5.96
CA GLU A 139 0.18 -11.67 -5.06
C GLU A 139 0.60 -13.06 -5.48
N VAL A 140 1.22 -13.77 -4.56
CA VAL A 140 1.64 -15.14 -4.83
C VAL A 140 0.58 -16.06 -4.29
N ASN A 141 -0.02 -16.84 -5.18
CA ASN A 141 -1.00 -17.85 -4.76
C ASN A 141 -0.25 -19.09 -4.36
N LEU A 142 -0.17 -19.32 -3.06
CA LEU A 142 0.55 -20.48 -2.54
C LEU A 142 -0.30 -21.73 -2.43
N GLU A 143 -1.57 -21.60 -2.73
CA GLU A 143 -2.45 -22.76 -2.77
C GLU A 143 -2.25 -23.54 -4.06
N ARG A 144 -2.01 -24.77 -3.94
CA ARG A 144 -1.81 -25.63 -5.09
C ARG A 144 -2.42 -26.98 -4.85
#